data_aa1e266bb82bff25f3f4fab75d4d3432
#
_entry.id   aa1e266bb82bff25f3f4fab75d4d3432
#
_cell.length_a   1.000
_cell.length_b   1.000
_cell.length_c   1.000
_cell.angle_alpha   90.00
_cell.angle_beta   90.00
_cell.angle_gamma   90.00
#
_symmetry.space_group_name_H-M   'P 1'
#
loop_
_entity.id
_entity.type
_entity.pdbx_description
1 polymer ?
#
loop_
_entity_poly.entity_id
_entity_poly.type
_entity_poly.pdbx_seq_one_letter_code
_entity_poly.pdbx_strand_id
1 'polypeptide(L)'
;MGLLDKVETKEEVTKTAKPVAKAVAKKATPVAKKAKKEKKPKAKKARPEGLSSEFEIASSLNRVISWWVNFTVNFAIFIGALVMSATTGGGSGGFANTLLFAGAGLAFIFNGIVLPIWTGRNLGQYTSSTRYIRGDGSKPLFFHGLFVNGIGIASLIGFMMIFTTAGKLSEGGSAIAFTSIGSILMILWIVNWQFSRNSDLNQGLFDLMFGAYLVRYVSEEGEASGFRARLESMSQFGEKYAQRVEEKKKAKAATAEEKKQEKEEEEKSDSKSEN
;
A
#
# COMPACT_ATOMS: atom_id res chain seq x y z
N MET A 1 69.51 -0.75 19.51
CA MET A 1 69.40 -2.07 20.19
C MET A 1 67.94 -2.41 20.08
N GLY A 2 67.49 -3.31 19.33
CA GLY A 2 67.85 -4.60 18.85
C GLY A 2 66.57 -5.37 18.68
N LEU A 3 66.44 -5.90 17.55
CA LEU A 3 66.31 -7.22 16.96
C LEU A 3 64.85 -7.68 16.87
N LEU A 4 64.25 -7.76 15.64
CA LEU A 4 64.27 -8.89 14.72
C LEU A 4 63.76 -10.19 15.32
N ASP A 5 62.62 -10.68 14.75
CA ASP A 5 62.44 -12.02 14.16
C ASP A 5 61.02 -12.10 13.63
N LYS A 6 60.71 -12.11 12.39
CA LYS A 6 60.91 -12.97 11.25
C LYS A 6 60.62 -14.44 11.54
N VAL A 7 59.43 -14.93 11.20
CA VAL A 7 59.19 -16.31 10.74
C VAL A 7 58.23 -16.31 9.57
N GLU A 8 58.81 -16.51 8.40
CA GLU A 8 58.18 -17.10 7.21
C GLU A 8 58.09 -18.62 7.43
N THR A 9 57.02 -19.20 6.94
CA THR A 9 57.04 -20.55 6.30
C THR A 9 55.74 -20.68 5.49
N LYS A 10 55.84 -20.59 4.18
CA LYS A 10 56.01 -21.60 3.12
C LYS A 10 54.90 -22.65 3.11
N GLU A 11 54.12 -22.52 2.03
CA GLU A 11 53.94 -23.45 0.91
C GLU A 11 53.70 -24.92 1.28
N GLU A 12 52.59 -25.46 0.78
CA GLU A 12 52.72 -26.50 -0.24
C GLU A 12 51.44 -26.77 -1.01
N VAL A 13 51.62 -26.80 -2.30
CA VAL A 13 50.75 -27.18 -3.41
C VAL A 13 50.64 -28.69 -3.46
N THR A 14 49.47 -29.23 -3.60
CA THR A 14 49.33 -30.52 -4.31
C THR A 14 48.10 -30.53 -5.24
N LYS A 15 48.46 -30.55 -6.51
CA LYS A 15 47.63 -31.01 -7.62
C LYS A 15 47.40 -32.53 -7.46
N THR A 16 46.22 -33.02 -7.82
CA THR A 16 46.00 -34.04 -8.85
C THR A 16 44.59 -34.61 -8.81
N ALA A 17 44.02 -34.65 -9.86
CA ALA A 17 43.43 -35.66 -10.72
C ALA A 17 41.91 -35.73 -10.78
N LYS A 18 41.37 -35.35 -11.96
CA LYS A 18 40.19 -36.02 -12.55
C LYS A 18 40.50 -37.49 -12.85
N PRO A 19 39.59 -38.45 -12.81
CA PRO A 19 38.60 -38.54 -13.88
C PRO A 19 37.27 -39.24 -13.54
N VAL A 20 36.46 -39.36 -14.57
CA VAL A 20 35.49 -40.41 -14.93
C VAL A 20 34.02 -40.09 -14.64
N ALA A 21 33.37 -39.82 -15.76
CA ALA A 21 31.94 -39.83 -16.01
C ALA A 21 31.29 -41.15 -15.54
N LYS A 22 30.15 -41.05 -14.85
CA LYS A 22 29.11 -42.10 -14.85
C LYS A 22 27.77 -41.44 -15.13
N ALA A 23 27.31 -41.76 -16.33
CA ALA A 23 25.93 -41.56 -16.75
C ALA A 23 25.01 -42.32 -15.78
N VAL A 24 24.13 -41.54 -15.10
CA VAL A 24 23.00 -42.12 -14.36
C VAL A 24 21.73 -41.60 -14.98
N ALA A 25 20.94 -42.53 -15.45
CA ALA A 25 19.69 -42.41 -16.15
C ALA A 25 18.72 -41.45 -15.43
N LYS A 26 18.19 -40.46 -16.17
CA LYS A 26 17.05 -39.65 -15.78
C LYS A 26 15.82 -40.55 -15.64
N LYS A 27 15.46 -40.93 -14.41
CA LYS A 27 14.12 -41.39 -14.08
C LYS A 27 13.20 -40.16 -14.08
N ALA A 28 12.35 -40.06 -15.08
CA ALA A 28 11.28 -39.08 -15.14
C ALA A 28 10.29 -39.40 -14.02
N THR A 29 10.29 -38.56 -12.99
CA THR A 29 9.20 -38.50 -12.01
C THR A 29 8.03 -37.77 -12.63
N PRO A 30 6.79 -38.30 -12.59
CA PRO A 30 5.63 -37.59 -13.10
C PRO A 30 5.40 -36.34 -12.23
N VAL A 31 5.44 -35.19 -12.86
CA VAL A 31 5.05 -33.91 -12.26
C VAL A 31 3.57 -33.98 -11.90
N ALA A 32 3.25 -34.21 -10.64
CA ALA A 32 1.89 -34.11 -10.12
C ALA A 32 1.37 -32.67 -10.43
N LYS A 33 0.42 -32.58 -11.35
CA LYS A 33 -0.34 -31.35 -11.61
C LYS A 33 -0.97 -30.93 -10.29
N LYS A 34 -0.43 -29.86 -9.67
CA LYS A 34 -1.05 -29.22 -8.51
C LYS A 34 -2.47 -28.86 -8.87
N ALA A 35 -3.43 -29.55 -8.29
CA ALA A 35 -4.85 -29.24 -8.40
C ALA A 35 -5.05 -27.76 -8.02
N LYS A 36 -5.57 -27.01 -8.98
CA LYS A 36 -5.91 -25.58 -8.82
C LYS A 36 -7.03 -25.54 -7.78
N LYS A 37 -6.71 -25.14 -6.53
CA LYS A 37 -7.72 -24.95 -5.49
C LYS A 37 -8.81 -24.05 -6.03
N GLU A 38 -10.00 -24.57 -6.19
CA GLU A 38 -11.19 -23.79 -6.48
C GLU A 38 -11.33 -22.69 -5.44
N LYS A 39 -11.32 -21.45 -5.89
CA LYS A 39 -11.59 -20.31 -5.02
C LYS A 39 -13.09 -20.38 -4.68
N LYS A 40 -13.42 -20.87 -3.47
CA LYS A 40 -14.77 -20.77 -2.93
C LYS A 40 -15.30 -19.35 -3.15
N PRO A 41 -16.56 -19.18 -3.59
CA PRO A 41 -17.16 -17.86 -3.72
C PRO A 41 -17.04 -17.16 -2.38
N LYS A 42 -16.46 -15.96 -2.37
CA LYS A 42 -16.34 -15.15 -1.16
C LYS A 42 -17.75 -14.85 -0.67
N ALA A 43 -18.13 -15.39 0.49
CA ALA A 43 -19.36 -15.02 1.16
C ALA A 43 -19.48 -13.50 1.22
N LYS A 44 -20.69 -12.96 0.97
CA LYS A 44 -20.95 -11.52 1.15
C LYS A 44 -20.54 -11.17 2.58
N LYS A 45 -19.62 -10.22 2.73
CA LYS A 45 -19.13 -9.79 4.05
C LYS A 45 -20.33 -9.37 4.90
N ALA A 46 -20.40 -9.91 6.11
CA ALA A 46 -21.42 -9.54 7.07
C ALA A 46 -21.38 -8.01 7.30
N ARG A 47 -22.55 -7.42 7.43
CA ARG A 47 -22.65 -5.99 7.71
C ARG A 47 -22.24 -5.76 9.17
N PRO A 48 -21.45 -4.69 9.47
CA PRO A 48 -21.07 -4.41 10.85
C PRO A 48 -22.29 -4.10 11.70
N GLU A 49 -22.34 -4.67 12.87
CA GLU A 49 -23.30 -4.26 13.89
C GLU A 49 -23.08 -2.77 14.18
N GLY A 50 -24.13 -1.97 14.05
CA GLY A 50 -24.08 -0.52 14.32
C GLY A 50 -23.91 0.40 13.10
N LEU A 51 -23.71 -0.12 11.89
CA LEU A 51 -23.75 0.72 10.68
C LEU A 51 -25.16 0.71 10.07
N SER A 52 -25.77 1.90 9.87
CA SER A 52 -27.09 2.06 9.23
C SER A 52 -27.14 1.39 7.85
N SER A 53 -28.34 0.91 7.50
CA SER A 53 -28.57 0.25 6.20
C SER A 53 -28.36 1.13 4.97
N GLU A 54 -28.33 2.42 5.15
CA GLU A 54 -28.18 3.43 4.10
C GLU A 54 -26.74 3.53 3.57
N PHE A 55 -25.75 3.09 4.36
CA PHE A 55 -24.35 3.25 3.99
C PHE A 55 -23.76 1.98 3.36
N GLU A 56 -23.12 2.12 2.23
CA GLU A 56 -22.38 1.07 1.53
C GLU A 56 -20.88 1.16 1.88
N ILE A 57 -20.30 0.05 2.34
CA ILE A 57 -18.84 -0.01 2.60
C ILE A 57 -18.06 0.18 1.32
N ALA A 58 -17.04 1.05 1.35
CA ALA A 58 -16.18 1.30 0.21
C ALA A 58 -15.52 0.02 -0.31
N SER A 59 -15.57 -0.17 -1.63
CA SER A 59 -14.93 -1.30 -2.30
C SER A 59 -13.40 -1.28 -2.12
N SER A 60 -12.76 -2.42 -2.32
CA SER A 60 -11.29 -2.48 -2.27
C SER A 60 -10.64 -1.58 -3.33
N LEU A 61 -11.28 -1.42 -4.49
CA LEU A 61 -10.79 -0.55 -5.56
C LEU A 61 -10.82 0.92 -5.13
N ASN A 62 -11.94 1.38 -4.54
CA ASN A 62 -12.06 2.75 -4.08
C ASN A 62 -11.00 3.08 -3.01
N ARG A 63 -10.69 2.13 -2.12
CA ARG A 63 -9.63 2.28 -1.11
C ARG A 63 -8.24 2.42 -1.75
N VAL A 64 -7.96 1.60 -2.75
CA VAL A 64 -6.68 1.65 -3.49
C VAL A 64 -6.54 2.96 -4.24
N ILE A 65 -7.59 3.43 -4.91
CA ILE A 65 -7.60 4.73 -5.61
C ILE A 65 -7.35 5.86 -4.60
N SER A 66 -8.10 5.87 -3.49
CA SER A 66 -7.93 6.87 -2.42
C SER A 66 -6.50 6.90 -1.89
N TRP A 67 -5.92 5.73 -1.64
CA TRP A 67 -4.56 5.61 -1.14
C TRP A 67 -3.53 6.15 -2.14
N TRP A 68 -3.63 5.76 -3.42
CA TRP A 68 -2.70 6.23 -4.46
C TRP A 68 -2.76 7.73 -4.68
N VAL A 69 -3.96 8.31 -4.72
CA VAL A 69 -4.12 9.75 -4.89
C VAL A 69 -3.54 10.49 -3.69
N ASN A 70 -3.85 10.06 -2.46
CA ASN A 70 -3.29 10.67 -1.26
C ASN A 70 -1.76 10.51 -1.19
N PHE A 71 -1.24 9.33 -1.56
CA PHE A 71 0.19 9.11 -1.64
C PHE A 71 0.84 10.08 -2.64
N THR A 72 0.31 10.17 -3.85
CA THR A 72 0.84 11.07 -4.88
C THR A 72 0.80 12.53 -4.43
N VAL A 73 -0.35 13.00 -3.95
CA VAL A 73 -0.50 14.39 -3.52
C VAL A 73 0.42 14.73 -2.35
N ASN A 74 0.54 13.84 -1.38
CA ASN A 74 1.31 14.12 -0.17
C ASN A 74 2.81 13.93 -0.37
N PHE A 75 3.24 13.05 -1.27
CA PHE A 75 4.65 12.65 -1.37
C PHE A 75 5.34 13.02 -2.68
N ALA A 76 4.63 13.30 -3.78
CA ALA A 76 5.29 13.57 -5.06
C ALA A 76 6.24 14.78 -4.97
N ILE A 77 5.80 15.86 -4.35
CA ILE A 77 6.62 17.08 -4.18
C ILE A 77 7.80 16.78 -3.24
N PHE A 78 7.57 16.03 -2.16
CA PHE A 78 8.60 15.64 -1.21
C PHE A 78 9.66 14.74 -1.84
N ILE A 79 9.25 13.75 -2.64
CA ILE A 79 10.17 12.89 -3.39
C ILE A 79 10.98 13.72 -4.39
N GLY A 80 10.33 14.64 -5.10
CA GLY A 80 11.02 15.58 -5.99
C GLY A 80 12.09 16.41 -5.26
N ALA A 81 11.78 16.92 -4.06
CA ALA A 81 12.72 17.65 -3.22
C ALA A 81 13.91 16.78 -2.78
N LEU A 82 13.65 15.50 -2.41
CA LEU A 82 14.72 14.55 -2.05
C LEU A 82 15.63 14.23 -3.24
N VAL A 83 15.05 13.98 -4.43
CA VAL A 83 15.84 13.74 -5.65
C VAL A 83 16.69 14.95 -5.99
N MET A 84 16.12 16.15 -5.93
CA MET A 84 16.86 17.39 -6.16
C MET A 84 18.00 17.57 -5.15
N SER A 85 17.76 17.32 -3.86
CA SER A 85 18.82 17.35 -2.83
C SER A 85 19.96 16.37 -3.13
N ALA A 86 19.62 15.16 -3.54
CA ALA A 86 20.60 14.12 -3.84
C ALA A 86 21.45 14.46 -5.07
N THR A 87 20.84 15.07 -6.11
CA THR A 87 21.52 15.41 -7.37
C THR A 87 22.36 16.69 -7.27
N THR A 88 22.05 17.58 -6.33
CA THR A 88 22.80 18.83 -6.09
C THR A 88 23.95 18.67 -5.07
N GLY A 89 24.31 17.44 -4.71
CA GLY A 89 25.50 17.16 -3.90
C GLY A 89 25.31 17.38 -2.40
N GLY A 90 24.06 17.33 -1.89
CA GLY A 90 23.79 17.40 -0.43
C GLY A 90 24.12 18.76 0.23
N GLY A 91 24.66 19.71 -0.51
CA GLY A 91 24.70 21.11 -0.09
C GLY A 91 23.26 21.58 0.07
N SER A 92 22.99 22.47 1.04
CA SER A 92 21.66 23.06 1.25
C SER A 92 21.15 23.52 -0.12
N GLY A 93 20.45 22.59 -0.80
CA GLY A 93 20.00 22.76 -2.18
C GLY A 93 19.25 24.08 -2.21
N GLY A 94 19.77 25.06 -2.89
CA GLY A 94 19.42 26.46 -2.85
C GLY A 94 17.93 26.78 -2.62
N PHE A 95 17.55 28.00 -2.74
CA PHE A 95 16.18 28.48 -2.54
C PHE A 95 15.09 27.58 -3.16
N ALA A 96 15.33 27.02 -4.35
CA ALA A 96 14.38 26.13 -5.02
C ALA A 96 14.09 24.84 -4.22
N ASN A 97 15.09 24.22 -3.63
CA ASN A 97 14.89 23.00 -2.83
C ASN A 97 14.15 23.30 -1.52
N THR A 98 14.44 24.42 -0.89
CA THR A 98 13.68 24.91 0.28
C THR A 98 12.21 25.12 -0.07
N LEU A 99 11.91 25.74 -1.22
CA LEU A 99 10.53 25.90 -1.69
C LEU A 99 9.82 24.55 -1.95
N LEU A 100 10.52 23.56 -2.50
CA LEU A 100 9.95 22.23 -2.69
C LEU A 100 9.60 21.57 -1.36
N PHE A 101 10.49 21.60 -0.36
CA PHE A 101 10.18 21.06 0.97
C PHE A 101 9.03 21.80 1.65
N ALA A 102 9.02 23.13 1.57
CA ALA A 102 7.92 23.94 2.09
C ALA A 102 6.60 23.62 1.37
N GLY A 103 6.63 23.52 0.03
CA GLY A 103 5.48 23.13 -0.78
C GLY A 103 4.96 21.72 -0.45
N ALA A 104 5.85 20.77 -0.20
CA ALA A 104 5.49 19.43 0.24
C ALA A 104 4.78 19.47 1.61
N GLY A 105 5.32 20.24 2.56
CA GLY A 105 4.68 20.44 3.87
C GLY A 105 3.29 21.08 3.75
N LEU A 106 3.16 22.12 2.94
CA LEU A 106 1.88 22.77 2.67
C LEU A 106 0.86 21.85 2.00
N ALA A 107 1.28 21.07 1.00
CA ALA A 107 0.42 20.10 0.34
C ALA A 107 -0.11 19.04 1.32
N PHE A 108 0.76 18.54 2.19
CA PHE A 108 0.37 17.60 3.23
C PHE A 108 -0.60 18.22 4.23
N ILE A 109 -0.30 19.41 4.77
CA ILE A 109 -1.17 20.11 5.72
C ILE A 109 -2.53 20.37 5.07
N PHE A 110 -2.54 20.84 3.82
CA PHE A 110 -3.78 21.11 3.10
C PHE A 110 -4.60 19.85 2.90
N ASN A 111 -4.03 18.80 2.31
CA ASN A 111 -4.76 17.56 1.98
C ASN A 111 -5.06 16.69 3.21
N GLY A 112 -4.14 16.64 4.17
CA GLY A 112 -4.26 15.76 5.34
C GLY A 112 -5.02 16.38 6.51
N ILE A 113 -5.06 17.70 6.61
CA ILE A 113 -5.62 18.42 7.77
C ILE A 113 -6.72 19.40 7.35
N VAL A 114 -6.37 20.41 6.55
CA VAL A 114 -7.29 21.52 6.24
C VAL A 114 -8.51 21.04 5.49
N LEU A 115 -8.30 20.28 4.42
CA LEU A 115 -9.38 19.82 3.56
C LEU A 115 -10.34 18.86 4.28
N PRO A 116 -9.88 17.85 5.06
CA PRO A 116 -10.77 17.00 5.86
C PRO A 116 -11.55 17.75 6.95
N ILE A 117 -10.93 18.74 7.61
CA ILE A 117 -11.64 19.56 8.60
C ILE A 117 -12.74 20.36 7.91
N TRP A 118 -12.42 21.02 6.82
CA TRP A 118 -13.34 21.91 6.10
C TRP A 118 -14.46 21.16 5.40
N THR A 119 -14.15 20.08 4.68
CA THR A 119 -15.10 19.39 3.81
C THR A 119 -15.51 18.00 4.30
N GLY A 120 -14.76 17.45 5.27
CA GLY A 120 -14.94 16.09 5.77
C GLY A 120 -14.27 15.01 4.92
N ARG A 121 -13.53 15.38 3.86
CA ARG A 121 -12.87 14.46 2.94
C ARG A 121 -11.53 15.01 2.47
N ASN A 122 -10.54 14.16 2.21
CA ASN A 122 -9.30 14.51 1.52
C ASN A 122 -9.40 14.27 0.00
N LEU A 123 -8.41 14.67 -0.77
CA LEU A 123 -8.43 14.54 -2.24
C LEU A 123 -8.59 13.09 -2.70
N GLY A 124 -7.93 12.14 -2.03
CA GLY A 124 -8.08 10.72 -2.34
C GLY A 124 -9.51 10.22 -2.11
N GLN A 125 -10.19 10.70 -1.08
CA GLN A 125 -11.58 10.37 -0.80
C GLN A 125 -12.54 11.00 -1.81
N TYR A 126 -12.25 12.21 -2.28
CA TYR A 126 -13.01 12.82 -3.37
C TYR A 126 -12.88 12.01 -4.65
N THR A 127 -11.68 11.69 -5.08
CA THR A 127 -11.44 10.93 -6.32
C THR A 127 -11.96 9.50 -6.29
N SER A 128 -12.09 8.91 -5.11
CA SER A 128 -12.57 7.53 -4.93
C SER A 128 -14.04 7.43 -4.53
N SER A 129 -14.78 8.57 -4.47
CA SER A 129 -16.18 8.61 -4.02
C SER A 129 -16.37 7.95 -2.66
N THR A 130 -15.51 8.29 -1.70
CA THR A 130 -15.56 7.71 -0.36
C THR A 130 -15.57 8.78 0.72
N ARG A 131 -16.02 8.40 1.92
CA ARG A 131 -16.02 9.24 3.10
C ARG A 131 -15.90 8.37 4.34
N TYR A 132 -15.20 8.87 5.35
CA TYR A 132 -15.26 8.27 6.68
C TYR A 132 -16.49 8.75 7.45
N ILE A 133 -17.19 7.78 8.04
CA ILE A 133 -18.31 8.03 8.96
C ILE A 133 -18.17 7.13 10.18
N ARG A 134 -18.83 7.48 11.27
CA ARG A 134 -19.04 6.61 12.42
C ARG A 134 -20.28 5.73 12.20
N GLY A 135 -20.50 4.78 13.09
CA GLY A 135 -21.68 3.89 13.02
C GLY A 135 -23.02 4.63 12.99
N ASP A 136 -23.10 5.78 13.63
CA ASP A 136 -24.27 6.68 13.65
C ASP A 136 -24.41 7.58 12.42
N GLY A 137 -23.54 7.46 11.43
CA GLY A 137 -23.51 8.30 10.23
C GLY A 137 -22.79 9.65 10.41
N SER A 138 -22.42 10.01 11.63
CA SER A 138 -21.70 11.26 11.91
C SER A 138 -20.26 11.23 11.38
N LYS A 139 -19.66 12.42 11.24
CA LYS A 139 -18.24 12.53 10.88
C LYS A 139 -17.38 12.03 12.05
N PRO A 140 -16.30 11.25 11.80
CA PRO A 140 -15.32 10.93 12.83
C PRO A 140 -14.68 12.20 13.39
N LEU A 141 -14.11 12.10 14.60
CA LEU A 141 -13.32 13.18 15.17
C LEU A 141 -12.18 13.57 14.21
N PHE A 142 -11.81 14.84 14.19
CA PHE A 142 -10.78 15.34 13.26
C PHE A 142 -9.43 14.63 13.47
N PHE A 143 -9.11 14.20 14.68
CA PHE A 143 -7.92 13.40 14.98
C PHE A 143 -7.85 12.10 14.20
N HIS A 144 -8.99 11.45 13.92
CA HIS A 144 -9.02 10.26 13.08
C HIS A 144 -8.38 10.54 11.70
N GLY A 145 -8.80 11.63 11.04
CA GLY A 145 -8.22 12.02 9.75
C GLY A 145 -6.72 12.30 9.83
N LEU A 146 -6.28 12.95 10.91
CA LEU A 146 -4.86 13.23 11.14
C LEU A 146 -4.05 11.93 11.30
N PHE A 147 -4.51 10.98 12.11
CA PHE A 147 -3.81 9.71 12.30
C PHE A 147 -3.81 8.85 11.04
N VAL A 148 -4.95 8.70 10.37
CA VAL A 148 -5.06 7.87 9.16
C VAL A 148 -4.23 8.43 8.00
N ASN A 149 -4.22 9.76 7.81
CA ASN A 149 -3.42 10.39 6.77
C ASN A 149 -1.95 10.56 7.19
N GLY A 150 -1.70 10.81 8.46
CA GLY A 150 -0.37 11.10 9.01
C GLY A 150 0.51 9.88 9.23
N ILE A 151 -0.08 8.69 9.45
CA ILE A 151 0.71 7.49 9.79
C ILE A 151 1.72 7.11 8.70
N GLY A 152 1.39 7.31 7.42
CA GLY A 152 2.29 7.05 6.31
C GLY A 152 3.52 7.97 6.33
N ILE A 153 3.32 9.27 6.62
CA ILE A 153 4.42 10.23 6.76
C ILE A 153 5.23 9.95 8.01
N ALA A 154 4.55 9.69 9.13
CA ALA A 154 5.23 9.34 10.37
C ALA A 154 6.13 8.11 10.19
N SER A 155 5.67 7.09 9.46
CA SER A 155 6.48 5.91 9.16
C SER A 155 7.69 6.22 8.28
N LEU A 156 7.54 7.10 7.28
CA LEU A 156 8.65 7.53 6.44
C LEU A 156 9.69 8.33 7.26
N ILE A 157 9.25 9.24 8.11
CA ILE A 157 10.12 9.95 9.05
C ILE A 157 10.83 8.94 9.96
N GLY A 158 10.09 7.97 10.50
CA GLY A 158 10.65 6.90 11.32
C GLY A 158 11.70 6.09 10.59
N PHE A 159 11.46 5.72 9.34
CA PHE A 159 12.46 5.05 8.51
C PHE A 159 13.71 5.90 8.32
N MET A 160 13.57 7.18 8.01
CA MET A 160 14.71 8.09 7.85
C MET A 160 15.50 8.27 9.16
N MET A 161 14.81 8.35 10.30
CA MET A 161 15.45 8.39 11.61
C MET A 161 16.31 7.14 11.84
N ILE A 162 15.76 5.96 11.62
CA ILE A 162 16.51 4.69 11.75
C ILE A 162 17.70 4.68 10.79
N PHE A 163 17.45 4.98 9.51
CA PHE A 163 18.49 4.92 8.47
C PHE A 163 19.68 5.84 8.77
N THR A 164 19.43 7.02 9.31
CA THR A 164 20.50 8.00 9.61
C THR A 164 21.23 7.74 10.91
N THR A 165 20.64 6.98 11.84
CA THR A 165 21.20 6.81 13.20
C THR A 165 21.58 5.38 13.56
N ALA A 166 21.12 4.35 12.80
CA ALA A 166 21.41 2.95 13.13
C ALA A 166 22.90 2.62 13.18
N GLY A 167 23.73 3.20 12.30
CA GLY A 167 25.18 3.03 12.31
C GLY A 167 25.91 3.76 13.45
N LYS A 168 25.20 4.59 14.22
CA LYS A 168 25.76 5.43 15.29
C LYS A 168 25.26 5.05 16.68
N LEU A 169 24.68 3.87 16.84
CA LEU A 169 24.13 3.43 18.14
C LEU A 169 25.17 3.34 19.25
N SER A 170 26.42 3.08 18.90
CA SER A 170 27.54 3.08 19.84
C SER A 170 27.89 4.48 20.42
N GLU A 171 27.47 5.55 19.73
CA GLU A 171 27.64 6.93 20.21
C GLU A 171 26.65 7.27 21.35
N GLY A 172 25.63 6.42 21.57
CA GLY A 172 24.66 6.59 22.66
C GLY A 172 23.65 7.72 22.44
N GLY A 173 23.05 8.17 23.52
CA GLY A 173 22.22 9.39 23.62
C GLY A 173 21.19 9.58 22.50
N SER A 174 21.39 10.59 21.66
CA SER A 174 20.46 10.97 20.61
C SER A 174 20.27 9.92 19.52
N ALA A 175 21.32 9.14 19.19
CA ALA A 175 21.22 8.09 18.18
C ALA A 175 20.28 6.98 18.63
N ILE A 176 20.36 6.57 19.90
CA ILE A 176 19.44 5.59 20.48
C ILE A 176 18.01 6.13 20.49
N ALA A 177 17.83 7.38 20.94
CA ALA A 177 16.51 8.01 21.02
C ALA A 177 15.83 8.10 19.64
N PHE A 178 16.53 8.59 18.61
CA PHE A 178 15.99 8.69 17.27
C PHE A 178 15.69 7.32 16.64
N THR A 179 16.58 6.35 16.82
CA THR A 179 16.32 4.96 16.34
C THR A 179 15.09 4.37 17.03
N SER A 180 14.94 4.57 18.34
CA SER A 180 13.80 4.06 19.11
C SER A 180 12.49 4.70 18.67
N ILE A 181 12.45 6.03 18.56
CA ILE A 181 11.27 6.76 18.07
C ILE A 181 10.92 6.31 16.66
N GLY A 182 11.92 6.25 15.77
CA GLY A 182 11.74 5.80 14.40
C GLY A 182 11.16 4.38 14.32
N SER A 183 11.65 3.48 15.17
CA SER A 183 11.14 2.11 15.26
C SER A 183 9.68 2.06 15.70
N ILE A 184 9.29 2.86 16.70
CA ILE A 184 7.90 2.95 17.16
C ILE A 184 6.99 3.43 16.02
N LEU A 185 7.39 4.45 15.27
CA LEU A 185 6.60 4.98 14.15
C LEU A 185 6.42 3.93 13.05
N MET A 186 7.47 3.17 12.73
CA MET A 186 7.41 2.07 11.76
C MET A 186 6.50 0.93 12.25
N ILE A 187 6.64 0.54 13.51
CA ILE A 187 5.80 -0.50 14.12
C ILE A 187 4.32 -0.09 14.10
N LEU A 188 4.00 1.14 14.48
CA LEU A 188 2.62 1.65 14.42
C LEU A 188 2.03 1.56 13.02
N TRP A 189 2.79 1.89 11.99
CA TRP A 189 2.35 1.75 10.60
C TRP A 189 2.11 0.30 10.22
N ILE A 190 3.03 -0.61 10.57
CA ILE A 190 2.90 -2.06 10.31
C ILE A 190 1.67 -2.62 11.02
N VAL A 191 1.48 -2.26 12.29
CA VAL A 191 0.32 -2.70 13.09
C VAL A 191 -0.98 -2.18 12.45
N ASN A 192 -1.04 -0.89 12.09
CA ASN A 192 -2.22 -0.32 11.41
C ASN A 192 -2.52 -1.05 10.09
N TRP A 193 -1.50 -1.36 9.30
CA TRP A 193 -1.64 -2.12 8.05
C TRP A 193 -2.12 -3.56 8.32
N GLN A 194 -1.58 -4.23 9.34
CA GLN A 194 -1.97 -5.59 9.70
C GLN A 194 -3.44 -5.65 10.15
N PHE A 195 -3.89 -4.69 10.95
CA PHE A 195 -5.31 -4.55 11.31
C PHE A 195 -6.18 -4.39 10.07
N SER A 196 -5.81 -3.49 9.16
CA SER A 196 -6.56 -3.27 7.91
C SER A 196 -6.62 -4.52 7.04
N ARG A 197 -5.56 -5.32 7.00
CA ARG A 197 -5.50 -6.55 6.21
C ARG A 197 -6.34 -7.67 6.79
N ASN A 198 -6.41 -7.78 8.11
CA ASN A 198 -7.13 -8.84 8.81
C ASN A 198 -8.59 -8.49 9.08
N SER A 199 -8.95 -7.22 9.00
CA SER A 199 -10.33 -6.77 9.19
C SER A 199 -11.19 -7.11 7.97
N ASP A 200 -12.37 -7.66 8.19
CA ASP A 200 -13.36 -7.92 7.14
C ASP A 200 -13.82 -6.63 6.43
N LEU A 201 -13.74 -5.52 7.12
CA LEU A 201 -14.12 -4.19 6.63
C LEU A 201 -12.93 -3.38 6.15
N ASN A 202 -11.72 -3.96 6.18
CA ASN A 202 -10.43 -3.32 5.92
C ASN A 202 -10.23 -2.06 6.79
N GLN A 203 -10.63 -2.12 8.06
CA GLN A 203 -10.39 -1.06 9.04
C GLN A 203 -8.99 -1.18 9.62
N GLY A 204 -8.24 -0.09 9.58
CA GLY A 204 -6.96 0.02 10.27
C GLY A 204 -7.15 0.17 11.79
N LEU A 205 -6.04 0.17 12.53
CA LEU A 205 -6.04 0.38 13.96
C LEU A 205 -6.77 1.68 14.36
N PHE A 206 -6.48 2.77 13.67
CA PHE A 206 -7.10 4.06 13.95
C PHE A 206 -8.58 4.11 13.57
N ASP A 207 -8.99 3.40 12.51
CA ASP A 207 -10.40 3.28 12.16
C ASP A 207 -11.19 2.60 13.27
N LEU A 208 -10.62 1.54 13.85
CA LEU A 208 -11.23 0.82 14.99
C LEU A 208 -11.28 1.69 16.25
N MET A 209 -10.19 2.40 16.58
CA MET A 209 -10.12 3.28 17.75
C MET A 209 -11.20 4.38 17.74
N PHE A 210 -11.51 4.91 16.56
CA PHE A 210 -12.49 5.99 16.40
C PHE A 210 -13.87 5.50 15.95
N GLY A 211 -14.08 4.18 15.81
CA GLY A 211 -15.32 3.60 15.32
C GLY A 211 -15.68 4.09 13.91
N ALA A 212 -14.66 4.29 13.08
CA ALA A 212 -14.81 4.87 11.75
C ALA A 212 -14.91 3.80 10.67
N TYR A 213 -15.78 4.03 9.69
CA TYR A 213 -15.99 3.19 8.52
C TYR A 213 -15.77 4.00 7.26
N LEU A 214 -15.01 3.47 6.32
CA LEU A 214 -14.90 4.07 5.00
C LEU A 214 -16.05 3.57 4.14
N VAL A 215 -16.98 4.47 3.83
CA VAL A 215 -18.18 4.19 3.04
C VAL A 215 -18.11 4.84 1.67
N ARG A 216 -18.87 4.31 0.74
CA ARG A 216 -19.12 4.96 -0.54
C ARG A 216 -19.99 6.20 -0.29
N TYR A 217 -19.62 7.30 -0.91
CA TYR A 217 -20.32 8.56 -0.79
C TYR A 217 -20.29 9.32 -2.12
N VAL A 218 -21.45 9.54 -2.67
CA VAL A 218 -21.66 10.39 -3.84
C VAL A 218 -22.51 11.56 -3.35
N SER A 219 -22.04 12.79 -3.56
CA SER A 219 -22.84 13.96 -3.20
C SER A 219 -23.99 14.14 -4.19
N GLU A 220 -25.11 14.63 -3.70
CA GLU A 220 -26.23 15.02 -4.55
C GLU A 220 -25.85 16.23 -5.41
N GLU A 221 -26.32 16.24 -6.66
CA GLU A 221 -26.04 17.33 -7.59
C GLU A 221 -26.69 18.63 -7.06
N GLY A 222 -25.91 19.70 -7.00
CA GLY A 222 -26.38 21.03 -6.63
C GLY A 222 -26.04 21.53 -5.22
N GLU A 223 -25.58 20.67 -4.30
CA GLU A 223 -25.27 21.08 -2.93
C GLU A 223 -23.97 21.89 -2.78
N ALA A 224 -23.11 21.91 -3.78
CA ALA A 224 -21.79 22.53 -3.67
C ALA A 224 -21.58 23.63 -4.70
N SER A 225 -20.94 24.74 -4.28
CA SER A 225 -20.56 25.85 -5.15
C SER A 225 -19.04 26.06 -5.17
N GLY A 226 -18.53 26.70 -6.21
CA GLY A 226 -17.13 27.12 -6.31
C GLY A 226 -16.14 25.96 -6.29
N PHE A 227 -15.12 26.05 -5.41
CA PHE A 227 -14.07 25.03 -5.28
C PHE A 227 -14.62 23.67 -4.85
N ARG A 228 -15.61 23.66 -3.97
CA ARG A 228 -16.24 22.43 -3.50
C ARG A 228 -16.94 21.69 -4.64
N ALA A 229 -17.63 22.40 -5.55
CA ALA A 229 -18.24 21.79 -6.74
C ALA A 229 -17.20 21.09 -7.63
N ARG A 230 -16.00 21.68 -7.78
CA ARG A 230 -14.89 21.03 -8.51
C ARG A 230 -14.40 19.75 -7.84
N LEU A 231 -14.33 19.74 -6.52
CA LEU A 231 -13.97 18.53 -5.77
C LEU A 231 -15.03 17.43 -5.91
N GLU A 232 -16.32 17.80 -5.88
CA GLU A 232 -17.41 16.85 -6.08
C GLU A 232 -17.46 16.30 -7.52
N SER A 233 -17.10 17.09 -8.53
CA SER A 233 -16.97 16.58 -9.90
C SER A 233 -15.86 15.50 -10.04
N MET A 234 -14.80 15.58 -9.24
CA MET A 234 -13.79 14.52 -9.18
C MET A 234 -14.37 13.21 -8.63
N SER A 235 -15.29 13.29 -7.67
CA SER A 235 -16.00 12.14 -7.13
C SER A 235 -16.78 11.40 -8.20
N GLN A 236 -17.55 12.12 -9.04
CA GLN A 236 -18.30 11.53 -10.15
C GLN A 236 -17.39 10.85 -11.19
N PHE A 237 -16.23 11.44 -11.47
CA PHE A 237 -15.26 10.84 -12.38
C PHE A 237 -14.69 9.53 -11.81
N GLY A 238 -14.32 9.52 -10.53
CA GLY A 238 -13.80 8.34 -9.84
C GLY A 238 -14.81 7.20 -9.82
N GLU A 239 -16.08 7.50 -9.62
CA GLU A 239 -17.15 6.51 -9.66
C GLU A 239 -17.34 5.90 -11.05
N LYS A 240 -17.42 6.72 -12.09
CA LYS A 240 -17.48 6.24 -13.48
C LYS A 240 -16.29 5.33 -13.84
N TYR A 241 -15.10 5.67 -13.33
CA TYR A 241 -13.92 4.84 -13.53
C TYR A 241 -14.05 3.51 -12.79
N ALA A 242 -14.48 3.51 -11.55
CA ALA A 242 -14.68 2.30 -10.75
C ALA A 242 -15.70 1.36 -11.40
N GLN A 243 -16.84 1.89 -11.85
CA GLN A 243 -17.88 1.13 -12.57
C GLN A 243 -17.31 0.47 -13.82
N ARG A 244 -16.60 1.22 -14.68
CA ARG A 244 -15.96 0.66 -15.89
C ARG A 244 -14.98 -0.46 -15.60
N VAL A 245 -14.21 -0.35 -14.51
CA VAL A 245 -13.27 -1.41 -14.11
C VAL A 245 -14.00 -2.65 -13.62
N GLU A 246 -15.09 -2.48 -12.89
CA GLU A 246 -15.91 -3.60 -12.42
C GLU A 246 -16.62 -4.31 -13.58
N GLU A 247 -17.18 -3.57 -14.53
CA GLU A 247 -17.78 -4.10 -15.76
C GLU A 247 -16.77 -4.92 -16.57
N LYS A 248 -15.57 -4.37 -16.78
CA LYS A 248 -14.48 -5.10 -17.45
C LYS A 248 -14.06 -6.38 -16.71
N LYS A 249 -14.09 -6.37 -15.37
CA LYS A 249 -13.82 -7.59 -14.59
C LYS A 249 -14.92 -8.62 -14.73
N LYS A 250 -16.18 -8.19 -14.72
CA LYS A 250 -17.35 -9.08 -14.92
C LYS A 250 -17.33 -9.69 -16.33
N ALA A 251 -17.09 -8.86 -17.37
CA ALA A 251 -16.98 -9.34 -18.74
C ALA A 251 -15.85 -10.36 -18.91
N LYS A 252 -14.66 -10.10 -18.35
CA LYS A 252 -13.54 -11.07 -18.39
C LYS A 252 -13.84 -12.34 -17.62
N ALA A 253 -14.59 -12.28 -16.52
CA ALA A 253 -14.99 -13.46 -15.78
C ALA A 253 -15.99 -14.31 -16.58
N ALA A 254 -16.99 -13.69 -17.22
CA ALA A 254 -17.95 -14.36 -18.08
C ALA A 254 -17.25 -15.07 -19.26
N THR A 255 -16.38 -14.37 -19.99
CA THR A 255 -15.59 -14.96 -21.09
C THR A 255 -14.69 -16.12 -20.62
N ALA A 256 -14.18 -16.06 -19.39
CA ALA A 256 -13.36 -17.15 -18.84
C ALA A 256 -14.20 -18.37 -18.45
N GLU A 257 -15.44 -18.17 -18.05
CA GLU A 257 -16.40 -19.24 -17.75
C GLU A 257 -16.91 -19.90 -19.03
N GLU A 258 -17.24 -19.12 -20.08
CA GLU A 258 -17.63 -19.64 -21.40
C GLU A 258 -16.52 -20.53 -21.99
N LYS A 259 -15.28 -20.05 -22.01
CA LYS A 259 -14.13 -20.84 -22.49
C LYS A 259 -13.85 -22.09 -21.66
N LYS A 260 -14.31 -22.12 -20.43
CA LYS A 260 -14.17 -23.30 -19.58
C LYS A 260 -15.25 -24.33 -19.87
N GLN A 261 -16.46 -23.88 -20.16
CA GLN A 261 -17.57 -24.74 -20.59
C GLN A 261 -17.32 -25.34 -21.96
N GLU A 262 -16.85 -24.54 -22.94
CA GLU A 262 -16.47 -25.04 -24.27
C GLU A 262 -15.42 -26.16 -24.18
N LYS A 263 -14.39 -26.02 -23.36
CA LYS A 263 -13.37 -27.05 -23.16
C LYS A 263 -13.88 -28.29 -22.47
N GLU A 264 -14.81 -28.17 -21.53
CA GLU A 264 -15.42 -29.31 -20.87
C GLU A 264 -16.39 -30.07 -21.81
N GLU A 265 -17.01 -29.37 -22.77
CA GLU A 265 -17.84 -29.98 -23.81
C GLU A 265 -17.00 -30.66 -24.88
N GLU A 266 -15.88 -30.08 -25.32
CA GLU A 266 -14.94 -30.73 -26.23
C GLU A 266 -14.34 -32.00 -25.62
N GLU A 267 -13.90 -31.99 -24.36
CA GLU A 267 -13.38 -33.20 -23.68
C GLU A 267 -14.45 -34.31 -23.54
N LYS A 268 -15.72 -33.94 -23.39
CA LYS A 268 -16.82 -34.90 -23.32
C LYS A 268 -17.20 -35.49 -24.69
N SER A 269 -17.06 -34.73 -25.77
CA SER A 269 -17.31 -35.18 -27.12
C SER A 269 -16.24 -36.19 -27.60
N ASP A 270 -14.96 -35.90 -27.30
CA ASP A 270 -13.84 -36.76 -27.65
C ASP A 270 -13.87 -38.10 -26.89
N SER A 271 -14.26 -38.08 -25.62
CA SER A 271 -14.41 -39.32 -24.83
C SER A 271 -15.60 -40.21 -25.27
N LYS A 272 -16.55 -39.66 -26.04
CA LYS A 272 -17.68 -40.42 -26.61
C LYS A 272 -17.39 -41.01 -27.98
N SER A 273 -16.37 -40.55 -28.70
CA SER A 273 -15.98 -41.04 -30.01
C SER A 273 -15.00 -42.21 -29.95
N GLU A 274 -14.40 -42.53 -28.81
CA GLU A 274 -13.44 -43.61 -28.59
C GLU A 274 -14.08 -44.91 -28.02
N ASN A 275 -15.40 -44.96 -27.76
CA ASN A 275 -16.14 -46.14 -27.36
C ASN A 275 -17.15 -46.56 -28.45
#